data_0ec3f6375cee6541b962326aa30370b6
#
_entry.id   0ec3f6375cee6541b962326aa30370b6
#
_cell.length_a   1.000
_cell.length_b   1.000
_cell.length_c   1.000
_cell.angle_alpha   90.00
_cell.angle_beta   90.00
_cell.angle_gamma   90.00
#
_symmetry.space_group_name_H-M   'P 1'
#
loop_
_entity.id
_entity.type
_entity.pdbx_description
1 polymer ?
#
loop_
_entity_poly.entity_id
_entity_poly.type
_entity_poly.pdbx_seq_one_letter_code
_entity_poly.pdbx_strand_id
1 'polypeptide(L)'
;MKPTISPVGDCAISIDFGQVIDPKINRHIRQTIERIQALQLDGIIELVPTYCALLVQYDAMLYSYADMCNIIEPTFSESVTDNGNETVTVIEIPTVYGGEFGPDLGFVASHNNLSEEEVIAIHSGTDYLVYMLGFIPGFTYLGGMDPRIATPRLSSPRTLIPAGSVGIAGEQTGTYPSDSPGGWQIIGRTPVTMYDMSKEKAALLSAGDYVRYVPIDEQEYNRIKALGGDYVPVMYEIEVGELHGYK
;
A
#
# COMPACT_ATOMS: atom_id res chain seq x y z
N MET A 1 -21.95 1.12 7.87
CA MET A 1 -22.59 -0.18 7.54
C MET A 1 -22.03 -1.19 8.53
N LYS A 2 -22.83 -2.14 9.06
CA LYS A 2 -22.29 -3.18 9.94
C LYS A 2 -21.48 -4.17 9.08
N PRO A 3 -20.23 -4.51 9.44
CA PRO A 3 -19.45 -5.51 8.73
C PRO A 3 -20.17 -6.87 8.68
N THR A 4 -19.89 -7.65 7.64
CA THR A 4 -20.48 -9.00 7.46
C THR A 4 -19.40 -10.04 7.40
N ILE A 5 -19.63 -11.19 8.02
CA ILE A 5 -18.71 -12.34 7.99
C ILE A 5 -19.21 -13.35 6.96
N SER A 6 -18.28 -13.90 6.18
CA SER A 6 -18.51 -15.01 5.28
C SER A 6 -17.37 -16.04 5.35
N PRO A 7 -17.65 -17.34 5.14
CA PRO A 7 -16.61 -18.36 5.15
C PRO A 7 -15.78 -18.29 3.86
N VAL A 8 -14.47 -18.56 4.00
CA VAL A 8 -13.52 -18.69 2.88
C VAL A 8 -12.81 -20.02 3.00
N GLY A 9 -13.30 -21.04 2.29
CA GLY A 9 -12.86 -22.42 2.47
C GLY A 9 -13.17 -22.94 3.87
N ASP A 10 -12.29 -23.80 4.40
CA ASP A 10 -12.51 -24.52 5.66
C ASP A 10 -11.79 -23.87 6.85
N CYS A 11 -10.83 -23.00 6.61
CA CYS A 11 -9.90 -22.47 7.62
C CYS A 11 -9.74 -20.95 7.55
N ALA A 12 -10.70 -20.22 6.97
CA ALA A 12 -10.68 -18.77 6.97
C ALA A 12 -12.08 -18.17 6.95
N ILE A 13 -12.18 -16.94 7.47
CA ILE A 13 -13.34 -16.06 7.33
C ILE A 13 -12.93 -14.75 6.68
N SER A 14 -13.83 -14.17 5.91
CA SER A 14 -13.72 -12.80 5.40
C SER A 14 -14.69 -11.91 6.14
N ILE A 15 -14.20 -10.79 6.65
CA ILE A 15 -14.99 -9.73 7.25
C ILE A 15 -15.04 -8.59 6.23
N ASP A 16 -16.21 -8.33 5.66
CA ASP A 16 -16.44 -7.27 4.66
C ASP A 16 -16.93 -6.00 5.35
N PHE A 17 -16.18 -4.90 5.21
CA PHE A 17 -16.46 -3.61 5.81
C PHE A 17 -17.15 -2.64 4.84
N GLY A 18 -17.32 -3.00 3.57
CA GLY A 18 -17.97 -2.19 2.54
C GLY A 18 -17.46 -2.46 1.14
N GLN A 19 -17.88 -1.60 0.18
CA GLN A 19 -17.58 -1.78 -1.25
C GLN A 19 -16.83 -0.58 -1.85
N VAL A 20 -16.24 0.28 -0.99
CA VAL A 20 -15.53 1.50 -1.41
C VAL A 20 -14.15 1.56 -0.77
N ILE A 21 -13.19 2.09 -1.52
CA ILE A 21 -11.85 2.38 -1.00
C ILE A 21 -11.95 3.69 -0.22
N ASP A 22 -11.89 3.60 1.12
CA ASP A 22 -12.06 4.74 2.03
C ASP A 22 -11.05 4.61 3.20
N PRO A 23 -10.29 5.67 3.52
CA PRO A 23 -9.38 5.67 4.67
C PRO A 23 -10.06 5.30 6.00
N LYS A 24 -11.35 5.62 6.18
CA LYS A 24 -12.12 5.25 7.38
C LYS A 24 -12.35 3.73 7.46
N ILE A 25 -12.60 3.08 6.31
CA ILE A 25 -12.71 1.62 6.24
C ILE A 25 -11.36 0.99 6.56
N ASN A 26 -10.26 1.49 5.99
CA ASN A 26 -8.92 1.01 6.30
C ASN A 26 -8.61 1.14 7.80
N ARG A 27 -8.91 2.30 8.42
CA ARG A 27 -8.76 2.51 9.86
C ARG A 27 -9.57 1.48 10.67
N HIS A 28 -10.82 1.21 10.29
CA HIS A 28 -11.67 0.22 10.95
C HIS A 28 -11.07 -1.18 10.85
N ILE A 29 -10.56 -1.56 9.69
CA ILE A 29 -9.87 -2.84 9.49
C ILE A 29 -8.64 -2.93 10.41
N ARG A 30 -7.78 -1.90 10.46
CA ARG A 30 -6.58 -1.88 11.31
C ARG A 30 -6.93 -2.00 12.79
N GLN A 31 -7.91 -1.23 13.27
CA GLN A 31 -8.37 -1.33 14.67
C GLN A 31 -8.96 -2.71 14.98
N THR A 32 -9.63 -3.34 14.01
CA THR A 32 -10.12 -4.72 14.17
C THR A 32 -8.94 -5.70 14.28
N ILE A 33 -7.90 -5.55 13.47
CA ILE A 33 -6.67 -6.36 13.57
C ILE A 33 -6.03 -6.23 14.94
N GLU A 34 -5.85 -5.00 15.45
CA GLU A 34 -5.26 -4.74 16.76
C GLU A 34 -6.08 -5.42 17.89
N ARG A 35 -7.41 -5.36 17.82
CA ARG A 35 -8.29 -6.01 18.79
C ARG A 35 -8.21 -7.53 18.72
N ILE A 36 -8.16 -8.11 17.50
CA ILE A 36 -7.98 -9.56 17.34
C ILE A 36 -6.63 -9.99 17.91
N GLN A 37 -5.56 -9.26 17.62
CA GLN A 37 -4.22 -9.54 18.15
C GLN A 37 -4.18 -9.45 19.69
N ALA A 38 -4.90 -8.48 20.27
CA ALA A 38 -4.99 -8.31 21.72
C ALA A 38 -5.69 -9.50 22.44
N LEU A 39 -6.50 -10.28 21.72
CA LEU A 39 -7.12 -11.51 22.27
C LEU A 39 -6.09 -12.62 22.50
N GLN A 40 -4.91 -12.55 21.88
CA GLN A 40 -3.83 -13.54 21.99
C GLN A 40 -4.31 -14.98 21.77
N LEU A 41 -5.17 -15.19 20.78
CA LEU A 41 -5.76 -16.50 20.48
C LEU A 41 -4.73 -17.43 19.83
N ASP A 42 -4.55 -18.60 20.45
CA ASP A 42 -3.85 -19.69 19.80
C ASP A 42 -4.64 -20.13 18.55
N GLY A 43 -3.95 -20.36 17.44
CA GLY A 43 -4.58 -20.85 16.20
C GLY A 43 -5.08 -19.77 15.26
N ILE A 44 -4.90 -18.47 15.52
CA ILE A 44 -4.92 -17.47 14.47
C ILE A 44 -3.60 -17.59 13.68
N ILE A 45 -3.71 -17.92 12.38
CA ILE A 45 -2.56 -18.16 11.51
C ILE A 45 -2.11 -16.86 10.86
N GLU A 46 -3.07 -16.11 10.27
CA GLU A 46 -2.76 -14.87 9.56
C GLU A 46 -3.97 -13.91 9.55
N LEU A 47 -3.69 -12.62 9.56
CA LEU A 47 -4.65 -11.53 9.39
C LEU A 47 -4.25 -10.74 8.15
N VAL A 48 -5.04 -10.85 7.06
CA VAL A 48 -4.71 -10.22 5.77
C VAL A 48 -5.72 -9.11 5.47
N PRO A 49 -5.33 -7.83 5.66
CA PRO A 49 -6.16 -6.72 5.24
C PRO A 49 -6.23 -6.61 3.72
N THR A 50 -7.37 -6.11 3.24
CA THR A 50 -7.57 -5.67 1.86
C THR A 50 -8.11 -4.24 1.85
N TYR A 51 -8.49 -3.70 0.67
CA TYR A 51 -9.09 -2.36 0.61
C TYR A 51 -10.34 -2.21 1.47
N CYS A 52 -11.20 -3.25 1.51
CA CYS A 52 -12.53 -3.20 2.12
C CYS A 52 -12.85 -4.38 3.02
N ALA A 53 -11.93 -5.34 3.18
CA ALA A 53 -12.17 -6.55 3.95
C ALA A 53 -10.93 -6.98 4.74
N LEU A 54 -11.15 -7.82 5.74
CA LEU A 54 -10.12 -8.51 6.50
C LEU A 54 -10.33 -10.01 6.36
N LEU A 55 -9.32 -10.72 5.84
CA LEU A 55 -9.28 -12.19 5.89
C LEU A 55 -8.61 -12.60 7.21
N VAL A 56 -9.28 -13.47 7.94
CA VAL A 56 -8.76 -14.10 9.17
C VAL A 56 -8.57 -15.58 8.88
N GLN A 57 -7.32 -16.02 8.78
CA GLN A 57 -6.97 -17.44 8.65
C GLN A 57 -6.76 -18.05 10.03
N TYR A 58 -7.34 -19.21 10.28
CA TYR A 58 -7.31 -19.89 11.56
C TYR A 58 -7.16 -21.42 11.43
N ASP A 59 -6.73 -22.06 12.51
CA ASP A 59 -6.65 -23.52 12.61
C ASP A 59 -8.04 -24.11 12.85
N ALA A 60 -8.58 -24.77 11.83
CA ALA A 60 -9.88 -25.42 11.88
C ALA A 60 -9.94 -26.64 12.82
N MET A 61 -8.78 -27.11 13.32
CA MET A 61 -8.75 -28.14 14.37
C MET A 61 -9.02 -27.57 15.76
N LEU A 62 -8.81 -26.26 15.96
CA LEU A 62 -9.03 -25.57 17.22
C LEU A 62 -10.40 -24.87 17.27
N TYR A 63 -10.85 -24.32 16.14
CA TYR A 63 -12.09 -23.53 16.08
C TYR A 63 -12.98 -23.97 14.92
N SER A 64 -14.27 -24.10 15.20
CA SER A 64 -15.27 -24.16 14.13
C SER A 64 -15.52 -22.77 13.53
N TYR A 65 -16.16 -22.73 12.36
CA TYR A 65 -16.63 -21.46 11.77
C TYR A 65 -17.51 -20.66 12.75
N ALA A 66 -18.42 -21.35 13.45
CA ALA A 66 -19.32 -20.70 14.40
C ALA A 66 -18.57 -20.13 15.61
N ASP A 67 -17.57 -20.85 16.12
CA ASP A 67 -16.74 -20.35 17.23
C ASP A 67 -15.98 -19.11 16.79
N MET A 68 -15.35 -19.15 15.61
CA MET A 68 -14.61 -18.03 15.09
C MET A 68 -15.50 -16.81 14.87
N CYS A 69 -16.71 -16.96 14.30
CA CYS A 69 -17.65 -15.85 14.16
C CYS A 69 -18.00 -15.23 15.51
N ASN A 70 -18.29 -16.05 16.53
CA ASN A 70 -18.66 -15.58 17.87
C ASN A 70 -17.51 -14.82 18.57
N ILE A 71 -16.26 -15.25 18.36
CA ILE A 71 -15.07 -14.63 18.93
C ILE A 71 -14.77 -13.30 18.25
N ILE A 72 -14.86 -13.25 16.92
CA ILE A 72 -14.43 -12.11 16.11
C ILE A 72 -15.50 -11.01 16.03
N GLU A 73 -16.80 -11.34 16.01
CA GLU A 73 -17.87 -10.35 15.86
C GLU A 73 -17.77 -9.16 16.85
N PRO A 74 -17.44 -9.32 18.13
CA PRO A 74 -17.27 -8.21 19.05
C PRO A 74 -16.15 -7.25 18.66
N THR A 75 -15.08 -7.71 17.99
CA THR A 75 -13.89 -6.91 17.70
C THR A 75 -14.13 -5.80 16.68
N PHE A 76 -15.09 -5.96 15.78
CA PHE A 76 -15.42 -4.97 14.74
C PHE A 76 -16.76 -4.26 14.96
N SER A 77 -17.54 -4.67 15.97
CA SER A 77 -18.83 -4.04 16.28
C SER A 77 -18.69 -2.73 17.07
N GLU A 78 -17.53 -2.48 17.68
CA GLU A 78 -17.23 -1.24 18.36
C GLU A 78 -17.03 -0.08 17.37
N SER A 79 -17.49 1.11 17.76
CA SER A 79 -17.31 2.31 16.95
C SER A 79 -15.84 2.66 16.77
N VAL A 80 -15.49 3.06 15.56
CA VAL A 80 -14.17 3.66 15.27
C VAL A 80 -14.06 4.93 16.12
N THR A 81 -13.12 4.96 17.03
CA THR A 81 -12.80 6.19 17.77
C THR A 81 -12.02 7.11 16.85
N ASP A 82 -12.67 8.15 16.38
CA ASP A 82 -11.98 9.26 15.66
C ASP A 82 -11.37 10.17 16.74
N ASN A 83 -10.18 9.81 17.19
CA ASN A 83 -9.37 10.69 18.03
C ASN A 83 -8.71 11.69 17.06
N GLY A 84 -9.26 12.88 16.92
CA GLY A 84 -8.86 13.91 15.95
C GLY A 84 -7.37 14.29 15.91
N ASN A 85 -6.51 13.65 16.70
CA ASN A 85 -5.05 13.79 16.75
C ASN A 85 -4.37 12.44 16.45
N GLU A 86 -4.85 11.69 15.45
CA GLU A 86 -4.13 10.48 15.01
C GLU A 86 -2.82 10.90 14.33
N THR A 87 -1.70 10.43 14.86
CA THR A 87 -0.38 10.52 14.21
C THR A 87 -0.20 9.32 13.29
N VAL A 88 0.41 9.56 12.14
CA VAL A 88 0.72 8.54 11.14
C VAL A 88 2.18 8.65 10.73
N THR A 89 2.75 7.51 10.33
CA THR A 89 4.13 7.47 9.83
C THR A 89 4.13 7.75 8.33
N VAL A 90 4.92 8.73 7.91
CA VAL A 90 5.21 9.01 6.50
C VAL A 90 6.61 8.51 6.18
N ILE A 91 6.75 7.73 5.11
CA ILE A 91 8.02 7.20 4.61
C ILE A 91 8.31 7.85 3.26
N GLU A 92 9.44 8.54 3.15
CA GLU A 92 9.89 9.15 1.91
C GLU A 92 10.57 8.12 1.01
N ILE A 93 10.11 8.05 -0.25
CA ILE A 93 10.65 7.16 -1.27
C ILE A 93 11.32 8.00 -2.37
N PRO A 94 12.64 8.20 -2.31
CA PRO A 94 13.40 8.91 -3.34
C PRO A 94 13.18 8.27 -4.71
N THR A 95 12.82 9.08 -5.72
CA THR A 95 12.40 8.56 -7.03
C THR A 95 12.94 9.46 -8.15
N VAL A 96 13.62 8.86 -9.13
CA VAL A 96 13.94 9.51 -10.40
C VAL A 96 12.76 9.31 -11.35
N TYR A 97 12.31 10.39 -11.98
CA TYR A 97 11.19 10.37 -12.91
C TYR A 97 11.67 10.51 -14.37
N GLY A 98 10.93 9.90 -15.29
CA GLY A 98 11.15 10.04 -16.73
C GLY A 98 12.41 9.36 -17.27
N GLY A 99 12.75 9.67 -18.50
CA GLY A 99 13.90 9.09 -19.20
C GLY A 99 13.88 7.54 -19.18
N GLU A 100 15.02 6.93 -18.93
CA GLU A 100 15.12 5.46 -18.79
C GLU A 100 14.51 4.91 -17.51
N PHE A 101 14.31 5.75 -16.48
CA PHE A 101 13.70 5.37 -15.20
C PHE A 101 12.17 5.35 -15.27
N GLY A 102 11.57 6.19 -16.12
CA GLY A 102 10.13 6.34 -16.29
C GLY A 102 9.72 6.48 -17.74
N PRO A 103 9.88 5.42 -18.57
CA PRO A 103 9.67 5.49 -20.02
C PRO A 103 8.25 5.85 -20.45
N ASP A 104 7.27 5.76 -19.56
CA ASP A 104 5.87 6.05 -19.86
C ASP A 104 5.41 7.40 -19.32
N LEU A 105 6.29 8.20 -18.69
CA LEU A 105 5.93 9.50 -18.12
C LEU A 105 5.30 10.43 -19.18
N GLY A 106 5.91 10.51 -20.37
CA GLY A 106 5.38 11.29 -21.47
C GLY A 106 4.01 10.81 -21.98
N PHE A 107 3.75 9.49 -21.92
CA PHE A 107 2.42 8.95 -22.23
C PHE A 107 1.39 9.36 -21.18
N VAL A 108 1.73 9.23 -19.88
CA VAL A 108 0.84 9.67 -18.79
C VAL A 108 0.53 11.15 -18.90
N ALA A 109 1.52 11.99 -19.15
CA ALA A 109 1.37 13.43 -19.37
C ALA A 109 0.42 13.73 -20.53
N SER A 110 0.69 13.16 -21.72
CA SER A 110 -0.12 13.40 -22.92
C SER A 110 -1.55 12.87 -22.79
N HIS A 111 -1.74 11.71 -22.13
CA HIS A 111 -3.06 11.12 -21.90
C HIS A 111 -3.97 12.04 -21.07
N ASN A 112 -3.38 12.75 -20.11
CA ASN A 112 -4.10 13.62 -19.18
C ASN A 112 -4.07 15.11 -19.57
N ASN A 113 -3.47 15.47 -20.72
CA ASN A 113 -3.27 16.85 -21.16
C ASN A 113 -2.47 17.69 -20.16
N LEU A 114 -1.43 17.10 -19.57
CA LEU A 114 -0.49 17.71 -18.65
C LEU A 114 0.92 17.72 -19.23
N SER A 115 1.82 18.53 -18.65
CA SER A 115 3.26 18.37 -18.86
C SER A 115 3.83 17.25 -17.96
N GLU A 116 5.03 16.77 -18.28
CA GLU A 116 5.71 15.78 -17.43
C GLU A 116 5.99 16.34 -16.03
N GLU A 117 6.36 17.62 -15.95
CA GLU A 117 6.60 18.32 -14.68
C GLU A 117 5.32 18.42 -13.83
N GLU A 118 4.16 18.65 -14.46
CA GLU A 118 2.88 18.67 -13.77
C GLU A 118 2.51 17.28 -13.22
N VAL A 119 2.75 16.20 -14.00
CA VAL A 119 2.54 14.82 -13.52
C VAL A 119 3.44 14.54 -12.32
N ILE A 120 4.73 14.89 -12.40
CA ILE A 120 5.68 14.71 -11.29
C ILE A 120 5.22 15.49 -10.06
N ALA A 121 4.85 16.75 -10.22
CA ALA A 121 4.41 17.61 -9.12
C ALA A 121 3.14 17.07 -8.42
N ILE A 122 2.17 16.57 -9.20
CA ILE A 122 0.96 15.95 -8.66
C ILE A 122 1.30 14.66 -7.95
N HIS A 123 2.10 13.77 -8.58
CA HIS A 123 2.45 12.48 -8.01
C HIS A 123 3.28 12.61 -6.73
N SER A 124 4.27 13.49 -6.70
CA SER A 124 5.13 13.70 -5.52
C SER A 124 4.51 14.62 -4.47
N GLY A 125 3.46 15.36 -4.81
CA GLY A 125 2.72 16.24 -3.89
C GLY A 125 1.63 15.53 -3.07
N THR A 126 1.57 14.21 -3.11
CA THR A 126 0.54 13.40 -2.45
C THR A 126 1.16 12.41 -1.47
N ASP A 127 0.57 12.29 -0.29
CA ASP A 127 0.88 11.22 0.67
C ASP A 127 -0.07 10.06 0.47
N TYR A 128 0.47 8.92 0.08
CA TYR A 128 -0.31 7.75 -0.29
C TYR A 128 -0.49 6.79 0.87
N LEU A 129 -1.72 6.54 1.30
CA LEU A 129 -2.01 5.52 2.31
C LEU A 129 -1.70 4.12 1.78
N VAL A 130 -0.93 3.35 2.52
CA VAL A 130 -0.74 1.91 2.30
C VAL A 130 -1.95 1.17 2.85
N TYR A 131 -2.82 0.67 1.98
CA TYR A 131 -3.99 -0.11 2.38
C TYR A 131 -3.63 -1.54 2.74
N MET A 132 -2.78 -2.16 1.95
CA MET A 132 -2.39 -3.56 2.10
C MET A 132 -1.09 -3.85 1.35
N LEU A 133 -0.47 -4.98 1.69
CA LEU A 133 0.63 -5.58 0.93
C LEU A 133 0.15 -6.87 0.28
N GLY A 134 0.67 -7.19 -0.92
CA GLY A 134 0.29 -8.43 -1.61
C GLY A 134 0.74 -8.46 -3.05
N PHE A 135 0.26 -9.39 -3.84
CA PHE A 135 0.67 -9.71 -5.20
C PHE A 135 2.07 -10.34 -5.25
N ILE A 136 3.10 -9.60 -4.84
CA ILE A 136 4.47 -10.09 -4.63
C ILE A 136 4.99 -9.52 -3.30
N PRO A 137 5.98 -10.18 -2.64
CA PRO A 137 6.51 -9.70 -1.37
C PRO A 137 7.00 -8.26 -1.44
N GLY A 138 6.48 -7.41 -0.54
CA GLY A 138 6.82 -5.99 -0.47
C GLY A 138 6.09 -5.06 -1.44
N PHE A 139 5.22 -5.57 -2.33
CA PHE A 139 4.36 -4.72 -3.15
C PHE A 139 3.24 -4.12 -2.30
N THR A 140 3.06 -2.81 -2.42
CA THR A 140 2.05 -2.06 -1.67
C THR A 140 0.92 -1.58 -2.58
N TYR A 141 -0.30 -1.76 -2.09
CA TYR A 141 -1.49 -1.17 -2.69
C TYR A 141 -1.76 0.17 -2.03
N LEU A 142 -1.53 1.23 -2.79
CA LEU A 142 -1.64 2.61 -2.34
C LEU A 142 -3.00 3.20 -2.73
N GLY A 143 -3.49 4.13 -1.91
CA GLY A 143 -4.68 4.91 -2.21
C GLY A 143 -4.43 6.41 -2.06
N GLY A 144 -5.34 7.22 -2.61
CA GLY A 144 -5.25 8.67 -2.55
C GLY A 144 -4.59 9.31 -3.78
N MET A 145 -4.38 8.56 -4.87
CA MET A 145 -3.83 9.15 -6.10
C MET A 145 -4.82 10.16 -6.70
N ASP A 146 -4.30 11.32 -7.08
CA ASP A 146 -5.07 12.35 -7.75
C ASP A 146 -5.58 11.83 -9.11
N PRO A 147 -6.91 11.85 -9.38
CA PRO A 147 -7.48 11.34 -10.62
C PRO A 147 -7.00 12.08 -11.87
N ARG A 148 -6.42 13.28 -11.75
CA ARG A 148 -5.85 14.02 -12.88
C ARG A 148 -4.69 13.30 -13.56
N ILE A 149 -4.03 12.37 -12.89
CA ILE A 149 -2.95 11.55 -13.47
C ILE A 149 -3.34 10.09 -13.69
N ALA A 150 -4.62 9.76 -13.52
CA ALA A 150 -5.12 8.41 -13.75
C ALA A 150 -4.92 7.99 -15.20
N THR A 151 -4.30 6.83 -15.42
CA THR A 151 -3.92 6.38 -16.76
C THR A 151 -4.12 4.87 -16.90
N PRO A 152 -4.78 4.38 -17.97
CA PRO A 152 -5.01 2.95 -18.16
C PRO A 152 -3.72 2.14 -18.21
N ARG A 153 -3.83 0.86 -17.86
CA ARG A 153 -2.73 -0.12 -18.04
C ARG A 153 -2.37 -0.25 -19.50
N LEU A 154 -1.15 -0.71 -19.76
CA LEU A 154 -0.73 -1.13 -21.09
C LEU A 154 -1.69 -2.21 -21.64
N SER A 155 -2.00 -2.16 -22.92
CA SER A 155 -2.79 -3.19 -23.61
C SER A 155 -2.07 -4.56 -23.66
N SER A 156 -0.75 -4.56 -23.69
CA SER A 156 0.11 -5.73 -23.57
C SER A 156 1.08 -5.54 -22.42
N PRO A 157 1.00 -6.35 -21.36
CA PRO A 157 1.95 -6.27 -20.26
C PRO A 157 3.39 -6.51 -20.71
N ARG A 158 4.35 -5.81 -20.07
CA ARG A 158 5.78 -6.09 -20.24
C ARG A 158 6.11 -7.43 -19.58
N THR A 159 7.03 -8.16 -20.20
CA THR A 159 7.56 -9.41 -19.64
C THR A 159 8.46 -9.16 -18.44
N LEU A 160 9.06 -7.96 -18.37
CA LEU A 160 9.95 -7.54 -17.29
C LEU A 160 9.75 -6.06 -16.98
N ILE A 161 9.44 -5.76 -15.73
CA ILE A 161 9.52 -4.44 -15.10
C ILE A 161 10.61 -4.55 -14.04
N PRO A 162 11.65 -3.72 -14.08
CA PRO A 162 12.74 -3.78 -13.10
C PRO A 162 12.28 -3.42 -11.68
N ALA A 163 12.93 -4.00 -10.68
CA ALA A 163 12.77 -3.64 -9.28
C ALA A 163 12.94 -2.12 -9.06
N GLY A 164 12.18 -1.58 -8.13
CA GLY A 164 12.13 -0.14 -7.83
C GLY A 164 11.28 0.68 -8.80
N SER A 165 10.75 0.10 -9.90
CA SER A 165 9.90 0.84 -10.83
C SER A 165 8.66 1.38 -10.15
N VAL A 166 8.40 2.68 -10.33
CA VAL A 166 7.19 3.38 -9.84
C VAL A 166 6.26 3.57 -11.02
N GLY A 167 4.99 3.19 -10.86
CA GLY A 167 4.05 3.20 -11.96
C GLY A 167 2.63 3.57 -11.59
N ILE A 168 1.83 3.84 -12.65
CA ILE A 168 0.40 4.16 -12.57
C ILE A 168 -0.40 3.13 -13.36
N ALA A 169 -1.57 2.74 -12.81
CA ALA A 169 -2.52 1.85 -13.46
C ALA A 169 -3.96 2.17 -13.04
N GLY A 170 -4.74 2.77 -13.93
CA GLY A 170 -6.05 3.34 -13.57
C GLY A 170 -5.85 4.45 -12.54
N GLU A 171 -6.52 4.35 -11.41
CA GLU A 171 -6.45 5.31 -10.31
C GLU A 171 -5.44 4.88 -9.22
N GLN A 172 -4.55 3.94 -9.52
CA GLN A 172 -3.59 3.39 -8.58
C GLN A 172 -2.15 3.78 -8.95
N THR A 173 -1.32 4.01 -7.93
CA THR A 173 0.13 4.08 -8.04
C THR A 173 0.78 3.06 -7.12
N GLY A 174 2.05 2.75 -7.35
CA GLY A 174 2.80 1.82 -6.51
C GLY A 174 4.21 1.59 -7.01
N THR A 175 4.98 0.85 -6.21
CA THR A 175 6.38 0.52 -6.49
C THR A 175 6.54 -0.99 -6.62
N TYR A 176 7.18 -1.44 -7.69
CA TYR A 176 7.56 -2.84 -7.89
C TYR A 176 8.77 -3.20 -7.01
N PRO A 177 8.63 -4.06 -6.01
CA PRO A 177 9.72 -4.38 -5.08
C PRO A 177 10.78 -5.30 -5.70
N SER A 178 10.42 -6.04 -6.75
CA SER A 178 11.30 -6.99 -7.46
C SER A 178 11.00 -6.99 -8.95
N ASP A 179 11.92 -7.55 -9.72
CA ASP A 179 11.72 -7.79 -11.14
C ASP A 179 10.49 -8.67 -11.36
N SER A 180 9.54 -8.19 -12.16
CA SER A 180 8.29 -8.93 -12.41
C SER A 180 7.63 -8.51 -13.72
N PRO A 181 6.78 -9.34 -14.33
CA PRO A 181 5.94 -8.89 -15.43
C PRO A 181 4.88 -7.91 -14.93
N GLY A 182 4.44 -6.98 -15.81
CA GLY A 182 3.38 -6.05 -15.44
C GLY A 182 2.94 -5.13 -16.56
N GLY A 183 1.76 -4.55 -16.41
CA GLY A 183 1.15 -3.67 -17.42
C GLY A 183 0.95 -2.23 -16.95
N TRP A 184 1.66 -1.79 -15.91
CA TRP A 184 1.57 -0.42 -15.42
C TRP A 184 2.39 0.55 -16.27
N GLN A 185 1.96 1.79 -16.32
CA GLN A 185 2.72 2.89 -16.94
C GLN A 185 3.84 3.28 -15.98
N ILE A 186 5.08 3.01 -16.36
CA ILE A 186 6.25 3.28 -15.51
C ILE A 186 6.65 4.75 -15.67
N ILE A 187 6.53 5.52 -14.58
CA ILE A 187 6.79 6.96 -14.54
C ILE A 187 8.11 7.33 -13.88
N GLY A 188 8.70 6.39 -13.10
CA GLY A 188 9.94 6.63 -12.37
C GLY A 188 10.52 5.35 -11.78
N ARG A 189 11.63 5.50 -11.06
CA ARG A 189 12.27 4.40 -10.34
C ARG A 189 12.91 4.89 -9.05
N THR A 190 12.73 4.13 -7.97
CA THR A 190 13.43 4.31 -6.71
C THR A 190 14.63 3.36 -6.58
N PRO A 191 15.73 3.79 -5.98
CA PRO A 191 16.85 2.91 -5.62
C PRO A 191 16.61 2.16 -4.30
N VAL A 192 15.51 2.46 -3.58
CA VAL A 192 15.23 1.90 -2.24
C VAL A 192 14.82 0.43 -2.34
N THR A 193 15.39 -0.40 -1.47
CA THR A 193 14.98 -1.80 -1.33
C THR A 193 13.68 -1.87 -0.55
N MET A 194 12.59 -2.24 -1.23
CA MET A 194 11.24 -2.32 -0.64
C MET A 194 11.01 -3.58 0.19
N TYR A 195 11.78 -4.65 -0.10
CA TYR A 195 11.66 -5.94 0.57
C TYR A 195 13.02 -6.62 0.70
N ASP A 196 13.39 -6.99 1.93
CA ASP A 196 14.67 -7.62 2.25
C ASP A 196 14.47 -8.72 3.30
N MET A 197 14.58 -9.98 2.88
CA MET A 197 14.41 -11.16 3.76
C MET A 197 15.47 -11.28 4.85
N SER A 198 16.58 -10.56 4.75
CA SER A 198 17.63 -10.58 5.78
C SER A 198 17.29 -9.73 7.00
N LYS A 199 16.27 -8.86 6.89
CA LYS A 199 15.84 -7.98 7.97
C LYS A 199 14.72 -8.61 8.79
N GLU A 200 14.66 -8.29 10.09
CA GLU A 200 13.59 -8.72 10.98
C GLU A 200 12.21 -8.31 10.45
N LYS A 201 12.05 -7.06 10.02
CA LYS A 201 10.91 -6.58 9.25
C LYS A 201 11.29 -6.58 7.77
N ALA A 202 10.95 -7.66 7.06
CA ALA A 202 11.35 -7.85 5.67
C ALA A 202 10.76 -6.80 4.71
N ALA A 203 9.50 -6.40 4.90
CA ALA A 203 8.87 -5.34 4.13
C ALA A 203 9.17 -3.97 4.75
N LEU A 204 9.61 -3.01 3.93
CA LEU A 204 9.87 -1.64 4.36
C LEU A 204 8.61 -0.98 4.91
N LEU A 205 7.48 -1.18 4.24
CA LEU A 205 6.19 -0.54 4.52
C LEU A 205 5.24 -1.50 5.22
N SER A 206 4.27 -0.94 5.93
CA SER A 206 3.16 -1.67 6.58
C SER A 206 1.82 -1.04 6.20
N ALA A 207 0.74 -1.80 6.30
CA ALA A 207 -0.59 -1.24 6.17
C ALA A 207 -0.83 -0.16 7.22
N GLY A 208 -1.32 1.00 6.79
CA GLY A 208 -1.50 2.19 7.62
C GLY A 208 -0.36 3.21 7.57
N ASP A 209 0.82 2.85 7.06
CA ASP A 209 1.86 3.81 6.74
C ASP A 209 1.44 4.71 5.57
N TYR A 210 2.10 5.85 5.42
CA TYR A 210 1.97 6.71 4.25
C TYR A 210 3.28 6.78 3.48
N VAL A 211 3.19 6.80 2.17
CA VAL A 211 4.32 6.93 1.25
C VAL A 211 4.30 8.31 0.62
N ARG A 212 5.43 9.02 0.68
CA ARG A 212 5.69 10.23 -0.10
C ARG A 212 6.80 9.98 -1.10
N TYR A 213 6.51 10.09 -2.39
CA TYR A 213 7.54 10.03 -3.41
C TYR A 213 8.26 11.36 -3.48
N VAL A 214 9.61 11.33 -3.37
CA VAL A 214 10.46 12.52 -3.39
C VAL A 214 11.28 12.53 -4.67
N PRO A 215 11.09 13.51 -5.58
CA PRO A 215 11.90 13.60 -6.77
C PRO A 215 13.38 13.80 -6.46
N ILE A 216 14.23 12.97 -7.05
CA ILE A 216 15.69 13.07 -6.95
C ILE A 216 16.30 13.01 -8.35
N ASP A 217 17.55 13.44 -8.48
CA ASP A 217 18.33 13.29 -9.69
C ASP A 217 19.03 11.91 -9.78
N GLU A 218 19.61 11.63 -10.93
CA GLU A 218 20.33 10.37 -11.19
C GLU A 218 21.59 10.23 -10.31
N GLN A 219 22.25 11.33 -9.94
CA GLN A 219 23.42 11.29 -9.08
C GLN A 219 23.04 10.78 -7.69
N GLU A 220 21.96 11.31 -7.14
CA GLU A 220 21.44 10.88 -5.82
C GLU A 220 20.87 9.44 -5.88
N TYR A 221 20.21 9.06 -7.00
CA TYR A 221 19.77 7.68 -7.23
C TYR A 221 20.97 6.72 -7.14
N ASN A 222 22.06 7.00 -7.84
CA ASN A 222 23.23 6.16 -7.86
C ASN A 222 23.92 6.11 -6.49
N ARG A 223 23.94 7.23 -5.76
CA ARG A 223 24.46 7.30 -4.38
C ARG A 223 23.68 6.36 -3.44
N ILE A 224 22.36 6.45 -3.46
CA ILE A 224 21.49 5.61 -2.60
C ILE A 224 21.61 4.14 -3.02
N LYS A 225 21.59 3.86 -4.32
CA LYS A 225 21.73 2.50 -4.86
C LYS A 225 23.03 1.83 -4.43
N ALA A 226 24.12 2.58 -4.33
CA ALA A 226 25.40 2.06 -3.85
C ALA A 226 25.38 1.67 -2.36
N LEU A 227 24.52 2.26 -1.55
CA LEU A 227 24.30 1.89 -0.14
C LEU A 227 23.47 0.59 -0.02
N GLY A 228 22.65 0.28 -1.02
CA GLY A 228 21.81 -0.92 -1.02
C GLY A 228 20.93 -1.03 0.22
N GLY A 229 20.98 -2.19 0.89
CA GLY A 229 20.21 -2.47 2.10
C GLY A 229 20.58 -1.63 3.33
N ASP A 230 21.72 -0.93 3.30
CA ASP A 230 22.14 -0.03 4.39
C ASP A 230 21.50 1.36 4.31
N TYR A 231 20.83 1.68 3.18
CA TYR A 231 20.07 2.92 3.09
C TYR A 231 18.82 2.85 3.94
N VAL A 232 18.65 3.85 4.79
CA VAL A 232 17.44 4.03 5.62
C VAL A 232 16.67 5.22 5.07
N PRO A 233 15.47 5.01 4.53
CA PRO A 233 14.60 6.11 4.10
C PRO A 233 14.26 7.05 5.24
N VAL A 234 14.01 8.31 4.92
CA VAL A 234 13.50 9.27 5.90
C VAL A 234 12.11 8.83 6.33
N MET A 235 11.90 8.76 7.64
CA MET A 235 10.62 8.42 8.27
C MET A 235 10.33 9.44 9.36
N TYR A 236 9.08 9.87 9.44
CA TYR A 236 8.64 10.81 10.48
C TYR A 236 7.14 10.64 10.75
N GLU A 237 6.72 11.09 11.92
CA GLU A 237 5.32 11.09 12.34
C GLU A 237 4.73 12.49 12.14
N ILE A 238 3.50 12.55 11.60
CA ILE A 238 2.71 13.78 11.44
C ILE A 238 1.27 13.54 11.85
N GLU A 239 0.54 14.61 12.17
CA GLU A 239 -0.91 14.50 12.33
C GLU A 239 -1.60 14.27 10.99
N VAL A 240 -2.66 13.46 10.97
CA VAL A 240 -3.44 13.16 9.74
C VAL A 240 -3.89 14.43 9.02
N GLY A 241 -4.14 15.52 9.77
CA GLY A 241 -4.51 16.83 9.21
C GLY A 241 -3.41 17.54 8.42
N GLU A 242 -2.15 17.12 8.57
CA GLU A 242 -0.97 17.70 7.90
C GLU A 242 -0.56 16.93 6.64
N LEU A 243 -1.24 15.81 6.34
CA LEU A 243 -0.99 15.02 5.13
C LEU A 243 -1.25 15.84 3.87
N HIS A 244 -0.38 15.67 2.87
CA HIS A 244 -0.49 16.31 1.57
C HIS A 244 -1.34 15.49 0.61
N GLY A 245 -2.09 16.14 -0.29
CA GLY A 245 -2.71 15.53 -1.44
C GLY A 245 -4.23 15.59 -1.50
N TYR A 246 -4.79 14.70 -2.31
CA TYR A 246 -6.21 14.62 -2.58
C TYR A 246 -6.99 14.15 -1.33
N LYS A 247 -7.94 14.97 -0.88
CA LYS A 247 -8.84 14.70 0.25
C LYS A 247 -10.19 14.20 -0.23
#